data_797b5c08646c70a6308301efaee97d06
#
_entry.id   797b5c08646c70a6308301efaee97d06
#
_cell.length_a   1.000
_cell.length_b   1.000
_cell.length_c   1.000
_cell.angle_alpha   90.00
_cell.angle_beta   90.00
_cell.angle_gamma   90.00
#
_symmetry.space_group_name_H-M   'P 1'
#
loop_
_entity.id
_entity.type
_entity.pdbx_description
1 polymer ?
#
loop_
_entity_poly.entity_id
_entity_poly.type
_entity_poly.pdbx_seq_one_letter_code
_entity_poly.pdbx_strand_id
1 'polypeptide(L)'
;MPKLAHISHSIALPEGASASIDGDVVTISKDGQSLSREFRHHKVEVRTGEGALEVFTNLPRRSDKALAGTWAAPLRNMDRGVDEGFEYRLKAVFSHFPMSLKVDGKQFMINNLFGEKVPRVAALPWSPAEVEVRVENKTDVVVKGADREKVGQTAANIESACKIKKRDRRVFQDGIYIVSKGA
;
A
#
# COMPACT_ATOMS: atom_id res chain seq x y z
N MET A 1 5.48 31.08 -20.52
CA MET A 1 5.96 30.61 -19.21
C MET A 1 7.44 30.29 -19.34
N PRO A 2 8.29 30.69 -18.38
CA PRO A 2 9.71 30.37 -18.43
C PRO A 2 9.88 28.84 -18.41
N LYS A 3 10.73 28.33 -19.30
CA LYS A 3 11.09 26.89 -19.33
C LYS A 3 12.03 26.65 -18.17
N LEU A 4 11.65 25.75 -17.25
CA LEU A 4 12.53 25.26 -16.20
C LEU A 4 13.70 24.48 -16.84
N ALA A 5 14.93 24.79 -16.43
CA ALA A 5 16.11 24.10 -16.95
C ALA A 5 16.18 22.65 -16.43
N HIS A 6 15.81 22.45 -15.17
CA HIS A 6 15.76 21.12 -14.56
C HIS A 6 14.70 21.10 -13.44
N ILE A 7 14.30 19.92 -13.05
CA ILE A 7 13.46 19.65 -11.87
C ILE A 7 14.11 18.54 -11.08
N SER A 8 14.20 18.74 -9.77
CA SER A 8 14.62 17.74 -8.82
C SER A 8 13.64 17.63 -7.66
N HIS A 9 13.44 16.41 -7.20
CA HIS A 9 12.72 16.10 -5.97
C HIS A 9 13.67 15.33 -5.06
N SER A 10 14.13 15.99 -4.00
CA SER A 10 14.97 15.36 -2.98
C SER A 10 14.10 14.65 -1.93
N ILE A 11 14.53 13.48 -1.53
CA ILE A 11 13.92 12.62 -0.52
C ILE A 11 15.03 12.24 0.44
N ALA A 12 14.99 12.81 1.65
CA ALA A 12 15.95 12.47 2.69
C ALA A 12 15.71 11.03 3.15
N LEU A 13 16.78 10.27 3.32
CA LEU A 13 16.72 8.92 3.88
C LEU A 13 16.78 9.00 5.41
N PRO A 14 16.04 8.14 6.13
CA PRO A 14 16.09 8.09 7.59
C PRO A 14 17.48 7.59 8.05
N GLU A 15 17.84 7.90 9.29
CA GLU A 15 19.10 7.46 9.87
C GLU A 15 19.21 5.93 9.85
N GLY A 16 20.33 5.42 9.38
CA GLY A 16 20.59 3.98 9.24
C GLY A 16 20.01 3.32 7.99
N ALA A 17 19.24 4.03 7.18
CA ALA A 17 18.78 3.49 5.90
C ALA A 17 19.89 3.63 4.83
N SER A 18 19.98 2.63 3.96
CA SER A 18 20.84 2.62 2.78
C SER A 18 20.00 2.50 1.52
N ALA A 19 20.38 3.25 0.50
CA ALA A 19 19.76 3.17 -0.81
C ALA A 19 20.79 2.74 -1.86
N SER A 20 20.44 1.79 -2.69
CA SER A 20 21.25 1.33 -3.82
C SER A 20 20.43 1.43 -5.10
N ILE A 21 21.09 1.76 -6.19
CA ILE A 21 20.50 1.83 -7.52
C ILE A 21 21.26 0.84 -8.40
N ASP A 22 20.56 -0.13 -8.95
CA ASP A 22 21.10 -1.09 -9.91
C ASP A 22 20.30 -0.97 -11.22
N GLY A 23 20.90 -0.25 -12.17
CA GLY A 23 20.22 0.13 -13.40
C GLY A 23 18.97 0.98 -13.13
N ASP A 24 17.80 0.42 -13.46
CA ASP A 24 16.50 1.08 -13.27
C ASP A 24 15.82 0.70 -11.92
N VAL A 25 16.45 -0.18 -11.13
CA VAL A 25 15.89 -0.67 -9.86
C VAL A 25 16.49 0.09 -8.69
N VAL A 26 15.64 0.72 -7.91
CA VAL A 26 15.99 1.38 -6.64
C VAL A 26 15.62 0.45 -5.50
N THR A 27 16.58 0.17 -4.63
CA THR A 27 16.39 -0.62 -3.42
C THR A 27 16.71 0.23 -2.19
N ILE A 28 15.78 0.29 -1.25
CA ILE A 28 15.98 0.94 0.05
C ILE A 28 15.96 -0.16 1.11
N SER A 29 16.95 -0.16 1.98
CA SER A 29 17.08 -1.15 3.06
C SER A 29 17.43 -0.50 4.39
N LYS A 30 16.81 -1.02 5.47
CA LYS A 30 17.07 -0.64 6.86
C LYS A 30 16.74 -1.85 7.77
N ASP A 31 17.58 -2.14 8.75
CA ASP A 31 17.35 -3.14 9.81
C ASP A 31 16.92 -4.54 9.28
N GLY A 32 17.48 -4.96 8.13
CA GLY A 32 17.16 -6.25 7.52
C GLY A 32 15.88 -6.27 6.67
N GLN A 33 15.12 -5.19 6.63
CA GLN A 33 14.03 -5.01 5.68
C GLN A 33 14.55 -4.34 4.40
N SER A 34 14.06 -4.78 3.26
CA SER A 34 14.41 -4.18 1.97
C SER A 34 13.19 -4.09 1.07
N LEU A 35 13.06 -2.96 0.42
CA LEU A 35 12.04 -2.72 -0.61
C LEU A 35 12.74 -2.35 -1.91
N SER A 36 12.33 -2.98 -3.00
CA SER A 36 12.87 -2.70 -4.34
C SER A 36 11.74 -2.34 -5.30
N ARG A 37 12.03 -1.40 -6.18
CA ARG A 37 11.09 -0.96 -7.23
C ARG A 37 11.83 -0.52 -8.47
N GLU A 38 11.27 -0.85 -9.64
CA GLU A 38 11.77 -0.42 -10.94
C GLU A 38 11.23 0.97 -11.30
N PHE A 39 12.14 1.87 -11.75
CA PHE A 39 11.87 3.22 -12.21
C PHE A 39 12.50 3.44 -13.57
N ARG A 40 11.83 3.06 -14.63
CA ARG A 40 12.37 3.09 -15.99
C ARG A 40 11.78 4.21 -16.81
N HIS A 41 12.62 5.15 -17.25
CA HIS A 41 12.26 6.20 -18.19
C HIS A 41 13.51 6.79 -18.86
N HIS A 42 13.38 7.31 -20.08
CA HIS A 42 14.52 7.81 -20.86
C HIS A 42 15.00 9.23 -20.47
N LYS A 43 14.23 9.98 -19.65
CA LYS A 43 14.55 11.37 -19.26
C LYS A 43 14.50 11.62 -17.77
N VAL A 44 13.75 10.82 -17.04
CA VAL A 44 13.64 10.94 -15.59
C VAL A 44 14.54 9.88 -14.98
N GLU A 45 15.40 10.28 -14.10
CA GLU A 45 16.40 9.42 -13.45
C GLU A 45 16.28 9.55 -11.93
N VAL A 46 16.61 8.47 -11.23
CA VAL A 46 16.81 8.49 -9.78
C VAL A 46 18.32 8.48 -9.52
N ARG A 47 18.79 9.39 -8.70
CA ARG A 47 20.22 9.50 -8.32
C ARG A 47 20.33 9.38 -6.81
N THR A 48 21.46 8.85 -6.36
CA THR A 48 21.83 8.86 -4.94
C THR A 48 22.68 10.10 -4.67
N GLY A 49 22.29 10.87 -3.65
CA GLY A 49 23.07 11.97 -3.08
C GLY A 49 23.59 11.63 -1.67
N GLU A 50 24.23 12.55 -1.01
CA GLU A 50 24.69 12.39 0.37
C GLU A 50 23.50 12.30 1.33
N GLY A 51 23.08 11.05 1.68
CA GLY A 51 21.96 10.81 2.60
C GLY A 51 20.55 11.09 2.01
N ALA A 52 20.44 11.20 0.68
CA ALA A 52 19.16 11.48 0.03
C ALA A 52 19.07 10.77 -1.34
N LEU A 53 17.85 10.44 -1.74
CA LEU A 53 17.51 10.07 -3.12
C LEU A 53 16.99 11.30 -3.84
N GLU A 54 17.42 11.51 -5.07
CA GLU A 54 16.97 12.61 -5.91
C GLU A 54 16.35 12.08 -7.19
N VAL A 55 15.09 12.46 -7.46
CA VAL A 55 14.46 12.25 -8.75
C VAL A 55 14.74 13.46 -9.61
N PHE A 56 15.51 13.27 -10.67
CA PHE A 56 16.04 14.34 -11.51
C PHE A 56 15.54 14.23 -12.95
N THR A 57 15.27 15.38 -13.58
CA THR A 57 15.02 15.47 -15.02
C THR A 57 15.53 16.77 -15.58
N ASN A 58 16.19 16.72 -16.74
CA ASN A 58 16.71 17.89 -17.43
C ASN A 58 15.75 18.30 -18.56
N LEU A 59 15.59 19.61 -18.76
CA LEU A 59 14.70 20.22 -19.76
C LEU A 59 13.31 19.55 -19.84
N PRO A 60 12.58 19.47 -18.69
CA PRO A 60 11.39 18.65 -18.58
C PRO A 60 10.24 19.19 -19.42
N ARG A 61 9.55 18.30 -20.13
CA ARG A 61 8.22 18.55 -20.67
C ARG A 61 7.18 18.41 -19.55
N ARG A 62 5.94 18.78 -19.83
CA ARG A 62 4.86 18.66 -18.85
C ARG A 62 4.65 17.20 -18.33
N SER A 63 4.81 16.23 -19.23
CA SER A 63 4.77 14.80 -18.90
C SER A 63 5.90 14.38 -17.96
N ASP A 64 7.13 14.84 -18.26
CA ASP A 64 8.32 14.48 -17.51
C ASP A 64 8.26 15.04 -16.09
N LYS A 65 7.76 16.28 -15.95
CA LYS A 65 7.48 16.90 -14.65
C LYS A 65 6.45 16.10 -13.84
N ALA A 66 5.35 15.68 -14.47
CA ALA A 66 4.32 14.89 -13.81
C ALA A 66 4.87 13.52 -13.37
N LEU A 67 5.68 12.87 -14.22
CA LEU A 67 6.31 11.59 -13.91
C LEU A 67 7.30 11.70 -12.76
N ALA A 68 8.15 12.74 -12.74
CA ALA A 68 9.08 12.97 -11.64
C ALA A 68 8.37 13.10 -10.29
N GLY A 69 7.26 13.86 -10.25
CA GLY A 69 6.42 13.94 -9.05
C GLY A 69 5.77 12.61 -8.67
N THR A 70 5.35 11.82 -9.69
CA THR A 70 4.79 10.49 -9.46
C THR A 70 5.82 9.52 -8.90
N TRP A 71 7.08 9.58 -9.31
CA TRP A 71 8.16 8.74 -8.80
C TRP A 71 8.60 9.12 -7.38
N ALA A 72 8.55 10.40 -7.06
CA ALA A 72 8.89 10.88 -5.71
C ALA A 72 7.96 10.30 -4.62
N ALA A 73 6.69 10.02 -4.95
CA ALA A 73 5.73 9.50 -3.98
C ALA A 73 6.02 8.04 -3.57
N PRO A 74 6.21 7.08 -4.49
CA PRO A 74 6.63 5.72 -4.14
C PRO A 74 7.95 5.67 -3.38
N LEU A 75 8.94 6.48 -3.76
CA LEU A 75 10.22 6.51 -3.06
C LEU A 75 10.06 6.95 -1.59
N ARG A 76 9.25 8.00 -1.33
CA ARG A 76 8.90 8.39 0.04
C ARG A 76 8.12 7.31 0.79
N ASN A 77 7.26 6.57 0.08
CA ASN A 77 6.54 5.46 0.71
C ASN A 77 7.48 4.28 1.02
N MET A 78 8.46 3.99 0.16
CA MET A 78 9.47 2.95 0.43
C MET A 78 10.32 3.33 1.65
N ASP A 79 10.74 4.57 1.71
CA ASP A 79 11.50 5.12 2.82
C ASP A 79 10.75 4.98 4.16
N ARG A 80 9.53 5.48 4.25
CA ARG A 80 8.68 5.33 5.44
C ARG A 80 8.33 3.87 5.73
N GLY A 81 8.17 3.06 4.70
CA GLY A 81 7.82 1.66 4.83
C GLY A 81 8.90 0.82 5.47
N VAL A 82 10.17 1.13 5.18
CA VAL A 82 11.32 0.46 5.79
C VAL A 82 11.56 0.96 7.22
N ASP A 83 11.20 2.21 7.53
CA ASP A 83 11.38 2.81 8.85
C ASP A 83 10.26 2.40 9.83
N GLU A 84 9.02 2.75 9.53
CA GLU A 84 7.85 2.57 10.43
C GLU A 84 6.91 1.45 9.99
N GLY A 85 6.91 1.13 8.70
CA GLY A 85 5.91 0.29 8.07
C GLY A 85 4.56 1.00 7.89
N PHE A 86 3.58 0.27 7.39
CA PHE A 86 2.20 0.75 7.22
C PHE A 86 1.22 -0.16 7.93
N GLU A 87 0.27 0.46 8.62
CA GLU A 87 -0.82 -0.24 9.28
C GLU A 87 -2.17 0.30 8.78
N TYR A 88 -2.98 -0.57 8.17
CA TYR A 88 -4.37 -0.23 7.80
C TYR A 88 -5.31 -0.97 8.74
N ARG A 89 -6.29 -0.24 9.25
CA ARG A 89 -7.34 -0.81 10.12
C ARG A 89 -8.66 -0.83 9.40
N LEU A 90 -9.28 -2.00 9.42
CA LEU A 90 -10.63 -2.19 8.91
C LEU A 90 -11.54 -2.64 10.04
N LYS A 91 -12.82 -2.31 9.91
CA LYS A 91 -13.83 -2.69 10.88
C LYS A 91 -14.98 -3.42 10.20
N ALA A 92 -15.34 -4.56 10.76
CA ALA A 92 -16.55 -5.27 10.38
C ALA A 92 -17.75 -4.61 11.06
N VAL A 93 -18.71 -4.17 10.26
CA VAL A 93 -19.94 -3.55 10.70
C VAL A 93 -21.09 -4.44 10.27
N PHE A 94 -21.95 -4.79 11.20
CA PHE A 94 -23.18 -5.55 10.95
C PHE A 94 -24.28 -5.12 11.92
N SER A 95 -25.50 -5.18 11.46
CA SER A 95 -26.66 -4.81 12.28
C SER A 95 -27.48 -6.03 12.70
N HIS A 96 -27.65 -7.01 11.84
CA HIS A 96 -28.56 -8.13 12.09
C HIS A 96 -27.83 -9.50 12.12
N PHE A 97 -26.95 -9.75 11.17
CA PHE A 97 -26.24 -11.02 11.06
C PHE A 97 -24.80 -10.87 11.56
N PRO A 98 -24.43 -11.47 12.72
CA PRO A 98 -23.06 -11.38 13.20
C PRO A 98 -22.11 -12.09 12.23
N MET A 99 -21.12 -11.35 11.74
CA MET A 99 -20.08 -11.91 10.86
C MET A 99 -18.98 -12.58 11.69
N SER A 100 -18.44 -13.67 11.17
CA SER A 100 -17.21 -14.27 11.69
C SER A 100 -16.09 -14.20 10.64
N LEU A 101 -14.94 -13.73 11.08
CA LEU A 101 -13.77 -13.49 10.23
C LEU A 101 -12.70 -14.52 10.54
N LYS A 102 -12.11 -15.11 9.51
CA LYS A 102 -11.02 -16.08 9.65
C LYS A 102 -9.96 -15.83 8.59
N VAL A 103 -8.70 -15.83 9.01
CA VAL A 103 -7.55 -15.85 8.11
C VAL A 103 -7.13 -17.30 7.92
N ASP A 104 -7.00 -17.75 6.69
CA ASP A 104 -6.60 -19.11 6.34
C ASP A 104 -5.57 -19.08 5.20
N GLY A 105 -4.30 -19.08 5.58
CA GLY A 105 -3.19 -18.99 4.65
C GLY A 105 -3.27 -17.75 3.75
N LYS A 106 -3.53 -17.97 2.47
CA LYS A 106 -3.66 -16.89 1.45
C LYS A 106 -5.09 -16.43 1.22
N GLN A 107 -6.00 -16.75 2.14
CA GLN A 107 -7.41 -16.39 2.01
C GLN A 107 -7.92 -15.76 3.31
N PHE A 108 -8.72 -14.72 3.14
CA PHE A 108 -9.49 -14.13 4.23
C PHE A 108 -10.96 -14.49 4.04
N MET A 109 -11.51 -15.25 4.97
CA MET A 109 -12.87 -15.77 4.90
C MET A 109 -13.83 -14.95 5.75
N ILE A 110 -14.94 -14.56 5.16
CA ILE A 110 -16.00 -13.78 5.79
C ILE A 110 -17.26 -14.65 5.79
N ASN A 111 -17.64 -15.13 6.96
CA ASN A 111 -18.82 -15.99 7.12
C ASN A 111 -20.01 -15.17 7.55
N ASN A 112 -21.20 -15.64 7.14
CA ASN A 112 -22.50 -15.11 7.54
C ASN A 112 -22.74 -13.63 7.15
N LEU A 113 -22.07 -13.13 6.11
CA LEU A 113 -22.38 -11.81 5.57
C LEU A 113 -23.78 -11.82 4.97
N PHE A 114 -24.69 -10.96 5.45
CA PHE A 114 -26.11 -10.95 5.08
C PHE A 114 -26.84 -12.28 5.28
N GLY A 115 -26.38 -13.17 6.16
CA GLY A 115 -26.97 -14.50 6.34
C GLY A 115 -26.60 -15.51 5.22
N GLU A 116 -25.59 -15.21 4.40
CA GLU A 116 -25.13 -16.11 3.35
C GLU A 116 -24.51 -17.37 3.94
N LYS A 117 -24.93 -18.54 3.43
CA LYS A 117 -24.40 -19.86 3.87
C LYS A 117 -22.98 -20.11 3.34
N VAL A 118 -22.67 -19.56 2.16
CA VAL A 118 -21.33 -19.71 1.54
C VAL A 118 -20.47 -18.55 1.99
N PRO A 119 -19.27 -18.82 2.55
CA PRO A 119 -18.35 -17.76 2.94
C PRO A 119 -17.91 -16.94 1.73
N ARG A 120 -17.77 -15.63 1.93
CA ARG A 120 -17.06 -14.81 0.94
C ARG A 120 -15.57 -14.84 1.23
N VAL A 121 -14.79 -14.93 0.17
CA VAL A 121 -13.34 -15.07 0.26
C VAL A 121 -12.66 -13.89 -0.40
N ALA A 122 -11.77 -13.24 0.34
CA ALA A 122 -10.83 -12.27 -0.20
C ALA A 122 -9.46 -12.94 -0.39
N ALA A 123 -8.86 -12.74 -1.55
CA ALA A 123 -7.51 -13.24 -1.81
C ALA A 123 -6.46 -12.37 -1.10
N LEU A 124 -5.51 -13.03 -0.45
CA LEU A 124 -4.31 -12.44 0.14
C LEU A 124 -3.12 -12.85 -0.73
N PRO A 125 -2.74 -12.06 -1.75
CA PRO A 125 -1.77 -12.50 -2.76
C PRO A 125 -0.33 -12.56 -2.23
N TRP A 126 -0.05 -11.84 -1.15
CA TRP A 126 1.28 -11.77 -0.56
C TRP A 126 1.45 -12.72 0.62
N SER A 127 2.71 -13.06 0.90
CA SER A 127 3.05 -13.91 2.04
C SER A 127 2.80 -13.17 3.37
N PRO A 128 2.52 -13.89 4.47
CA PRO A 128 2.39 -13.26 5.80
C PRO A 128 3.63 -12.51 6.27
N ALA A 129 4.81 -12.83 5.71
CA ALA A 129 6.05 -12.11 5.98
C ALA A 129 6.09 -10.72 5.32
N GLU A 130 5.40 -10.54 4.19
CA GLU A 130 5.32 -9.26 3.48
C GLU A 130 4.14 -8.41 3.94
N VAL A 131 2.98 -9.05 4.15
CA VAL A 131 1.74 -8.40 4.61
C VAL A 131 1.07 -9.28 5.63
N GLU A 132 1.10 -8.85 6.86
CA GLU A 132 0.44 -9.53 7.97
C GLU A 132 -1.00 -9.08 8.08
N VAL A 133 -1.93 -10.05 8.18
CA VAL A 133 -3.36 -9.79 8.41
C VAL A 133 -3.77 -10.44 9.73
N ARG A 134 -4.24 -9.64 10.67
CA ARG A 134 -4.72 -10.11 11.98
C ARG A 134 -6.17 -9.68 12.20
N VAL A 135 -6.93 -10.54 12.87
CA VAL A 135 -8.28 -10.21 13.34
C VAL A 135 -8.21 -9.96 14.85
N GLU A 136 -8.58 -8.77 15.27
CA GLU A 136 -8.65 -8.35 16.66
C GLU A 136 -10.13 -8.19 17.07
N ASN A 137 -10.45 -8.46 18.32
CA ASN A 137 -11.79 -8.25 18.90
C ASN A 137 -12.96 -8.81 18.07
N LYS A 138 -12.73 -9.81 17.22
CA LYS A 138 -13.71 -10.43 16.30
C LYS A 138 -14.26 -9.51 15.19
N THR A 139 -14.08 -8.20 15.29
CA THR A 139 -14.62 -7.19 14.36
C THR A 139 -13.55 -6.32 13.71
N ASP A 140 -12.42 -6.18 14.36
CA ASP A 140 -11.35 -5.31 13.89
C ASP A 140 -10.33 -6.14 13.11
N VAL A 141 -9.96 -5.67 11.94
CA VAL A 141 -8.96 -6.31 11.09
C VAL A 141 -7.80 -5.34 10.91
N VAL A 142 -6.61 -5.80 11.24
CA VAL A 142 -5.38 -5.04 11.11
C VAL A 142 -4.54 -5.65 10.00
N VAL A 143 -4.11 -4.82 9.06
CA VAL A 143 -3.25 -5.20 7.94
C VAL A 143 -1.94 -4.41 8.04
N LYS A 144 -0.82 -5.10 8.24
CA LYS A 144 0.51 -4.50 8.41
C LYS A 144 1.49 -4.97 7.36
N GLY A 145 2.43 -4.09 6.98
CA GLY A 145 3.52 -4.45 6.08
C GLY A 145 4.40 -3.24 5.76
N ALA A 146 5.56 -3.49 5.19
CA ALA A 146 6.49 -2.44 4.78
C ALA A 146 6.05 -1.76 3.47
N ASP A 147 5.42 -2.49 2.55
CA ASP A 147 4.99 -1.94 1.28
C ASP A 147 3.56 -1.40 1.35
N ARG A 148 3.41 -0.08 1.24
CA ARG A 148 2.11 0.61 1.23
C ARG A 148 1.14 0.10 0.17
N GLU A 149 1.65 -0.25 -1.02
CA GLU A 149 0.81 -0.73 -2.12
C GLU A 149 0.27 -2.12 -1.81
N LYS A 150 1.12 -3.02 -1.30
CA LYS A 150 0.71 -4.38 -0.90
C LYS A 150 -0.29 -4.35 0.24
N VAL A 151 -0.05 -3.54 1.28
CA VAL A 151 -0.96 -3.36 2.42
C VAL A 151 -2.29 -2.77 1.95
N GLY A 152 -2.24 -1.70 1.15
CA GLY A 152 -3.44 -1.05 0.61
C GLY A 152 -4.27 -1.95 -0.28
N GLN A 153 -3.63 -2.74 -1.16
CA GLN A 153 -4.32 -3.68 -2.02
C GLN A 153 -4.95 -4.83 -1.23
N THR A 154 -4.25 -5.33 -0.20
CA THR A 154 -4.80 -6.37 0.70
C THR A 154 -6.04 -5.85 1.42
N ALA A 155 -5.99 -4.65 1.99
CA ALA A 155 -7.13 -4.02 2.64
C ALA A 155 -8.31 -3.82 1.66
N ALA A 156 -8.02 -3.36 0.44
CA ALA A 156 -9.01 -3.18 -0.61
C ALA A 156 -9.64 -4.52 -1.08
N ASN A 157 -8.87 -5.60 -1.12
CA ASN A 157 -9.38 -6.93 -1.45
C ASN A 157 -10.39 -7.40 -0.39
N ILE A 158 -10.09 -7.19 0.89
CA ILE A 158 -11.00 -7.54 2.00
C ILE A 158 -12.30 -6.72 1.92
N GLU A 159 -12.20 -5.41 1.75
CA GLU A 159 -13.37 -4.52 1.60
C GLU A 159 -14.20 -4.90 0.36
N SER A 160 -13.55 -5.17 -0.79
CA SER A 160 -14.20 -5.54 -2.04
C SER A 160 -14.92 -6.89 -1.98
N ALA A 161 -14.46 -7.83 -1.15
CA ALA A 161 -15.14 -9.10 -0.92
C ALA A 161 -16.52 -8.92 -0.27
N CYS A 162 -16.68 -7.86 0.54
CA CYS A 162 -17.97 -7.49 1.16
C CYS A 162 -18.92 -6.74 0.21
N LYS A 163 -18.53 -6.46 -1.04
CA LYS A 163 -19.33 -5.66 -1.97
C LYS A 163 -20.74 -6.20 -2.12
N ILE A 164 -21.71 -5.31 -1.92
CA ILE A 164 -23.12 -5.64 -2.02
C ILE A 164 -23.49 -5.87 -3.49
N LYS A 165 -24.12 -7.00 -3.76
CA LYS A 165 -24.62 -7.38 -5.10
C LYS A 165 -26.12 -7.64 -5.03
N LYS A 166 -26.87 -7.11 -6.02
CA LYS A 166 -28.32 -7.35 -6.20
C LYS A 166 -29.19 -6.91 -4.99
N ARG A 167 -28.73 -5.98 -4.16
CA ARG A 167 -29.46 -5.41 -3.02
C ARG A 167 -29.26 -3.89 -2.97
N ASP A 168 -30.19 -3.17 -2.33
CA ASP A 168 -30.07 -1.72 -2.15
C ASP A 168 -29.02 -1.39 -1.08
N ARG A 169 -27.97 -0.68 -1.49
CA ARG A 169 -26.86 -0.29 -0.61
C ARG A 169 -27.24 0.71 0.48
N ARG A 170 -28.40 1.38 0.35
CA ARG A 170 -28.88 2.31 1.38
C ARG A 170 -29.49 1.56 2.56
N VAL A 171 -29.99 0.35 2.34
CA VAL A 171 -30.61 -0.51 3.36
C VAL A 171 -29.59 -1.51 3.90
N PHE A 172 -28.86 -2.18 3.01
CA PHE A 172 -27.86 -3.19 3.38
C PHE A 172 -26.48 -2.52 3.49
N GLN A 173 -26.08 -2.20 4.71
CA GLN A 173 -24.84 -1.48 5.00
C GLN A 173 -23.80 -2.36 5.70
N ASP A 174 -24.11 -3.61 5.98
CA ASP A 174 -23.18 -4.55 6.60
C ASP A 174 -21.97 -4.79 5.68
N GLY A 175 -20.79 -4.92 6.26
CA GLY A 175 -19.57 -5.12 5.51
C GLY A 175 -18.32 -4.84 6.33
N ILE A 176 -17.17 -4.93 5.68
CA ILE A 176 -15.88 -4.54 6.25
C ILE A 176 -15.43 -3.27 5.56
N TYR A 177 -15.08 -2.27 6.33
CA TYR A 177 -14.71 -0.94 5.83
C TYR A 177 -13.34 -0.52 6.36
N ILE A 178 -12.55 0.14 5.50
CA ILE A 178 -11.28 0.73 5.91
C ILE A 178 -11.59 1.96 6.76
N VAL A 179 -11.17 1.94 8.03
CA VAL A 179 -11.40 3.03 8.99
C VAL A 179 -10.17 3.93 9.09
N SER A 180 -8.97 3.34 9.06
CA SER A 180 -7.73 4.09 9.15
C SER A 180 -6.72 3.59 8.14
N LYS A 181 -6.02 4.54 7.50
CA LYS A 181 -4.87 4.32 6.63
C LYS A 181 -3.69 4.97 7.31
N GLY A 182 -3.21 4.35 8.38
CA GLY A 182 -2.07 4.82 9.13
C GLY A 182 -0.78 4.75 8.31
N ALA A 183 0.10 5.68 8.56
CA ALA A 183 1.51 5.53 8.28
C ALA A 183 2.10 5.08 9.56
#